data_4deba9163809b34a86a028b2f2397ba0
#
_entry.id   4deba9163809b34a86a028b2f2397ba0
#
_cell.length_a   1.000
_cell.length_b   1.000
_cell.length_c   1.000
_cell.angle_alpha   90.00
_cell.angle_beta   90.00
_cell.angle_gamma   90.00
#
_symmetry.space_group_name_H-M   'P 1'
#
loop_
_entity.id
_entity.type
_entity.pdbx_description
1 polymer ?
#
loop_
_entity_poly.entity_id
_entity_poly.type
_entity_poly.pdbx_seq_one_letter_code
_entity_poly.pdbx_strand_id
1 'polypeptide(L)'
;MCLALPATNDTMLRLEKEMMTGQARWVADFNESFLNYREGDVTFDLFIAGNTRSKGFILSRLFSFLLNPNYDVGFFAISLDEESEPNDRRLRKWILAVKSCMQKHEMKWAWLMLVGQSPSDSVKKCIKEAQDRTVGVAYADASSRQVISADAYLGRQLKKYVKIK
;
A
#
# COMPACT_ATOMS: atom_id res chain seq x y z
N MET A 1 -1.78 -16.50 -19.44
CA MET A 1 -0.76 -16.59 -18.37
C MET A 1 0.18 -15.40 -18.54
N CYS A 2 -0.15 -14.27 -17.91
CA CYS A 2 0.75 -13.10 -17.94
C CYS A 2 1.94 -13.41 -17.03
N LEU A 3 3.09 -13.65 -17.62
CA LEU A 3 4.35 -13.70 -16.90
C LEU A 3 4.63 -12.25 -16.43
N ALA A 4 4.47 -11.99 -15.14
CA ALA A 4 4.96 -10.75 -14.56
C ALA A 4 6.45 -10.61 -14.93
N LEU A 5 6.83 -9.44 -15.41
CA LEU A 5 8.21 -9.13 -15.76
C LEU A 5 9.10 -9.43 -14.55
N PRO A 6 10.28 -10.05 -14.73
CA PRO A 6 11.15 -10.46 -13.61
C PRO A 6 11.49 -9.31 -12.64
N ALA A 7 11.60 -8.07 -13.14
CA ALA A 7 11.84 -6.89 -12.31
C ALA A 7 10.67 -6.54 -11.37
N THR A 8 9.45 -6.84 -11.78
CA THR A 8 8.24 -6.57 -10.98
C THR A 8 8.11 -7.59 -9.84
N ASN A 9 8.43 -8.85 -10.10
CA ASN A 9 8.45 -9.89 -9.06
C ASN A 9 9.51 -9.61 -7.98
N ASP A 10 10.72 -9.20 -8.38
CA ASP A 10 11.76 -8.82 -7.44
C ASP A 10 11.33 -7.60 -6.59
N THR A 11 10.70 -6.61 -7.21
CA THR A 11 10.16 -5.45 -6.49
C THR A 11 9.07 -5.85 -5.50
N MET A 12 8.20 -6.79 -5.85
CA MET A 12 7.15 -7.29 -4.95
C MET A 12 7.73 -7.97 -3.71
N LEU A 13 8.74 -8.83 -3.88
CA LEU A 13 9.44 -9.47 -2.76
C LEU A 13 10.17 -8.46 -1.86
N ARG A 14 10.76 -7.42 -2.46
CA ARG A 14 11.40 -6.33 -1.71
C ARG A 14 10.39 -5.52 -0.91
N LEU A 15 9.21 -5.23 -1.49
CA LEU A 15 8.12 -4.57 -0.78
C LEU A 15 7.63 -5.39 0.41
N GLU A 16 7.40 -6.69 0.23
CA GLU A 16 7.02 -7.58 1.34
C GLU A 16 8.04 -7.52 2.47
N LYS A 17 9.32 -7.67 2.16
CA LYS A 17 10.40 -7.58 3.14
C LYS A 17 10.45 -6.21 3.82
N GLU A 18 10.35 -5.12 3.07
CA GLU A 18 10.36 -3.76 3.63
C GLU A 18 9.16 -3.51 4.55
N MET A 19 7.97 -4.00 4.20
CA MET A 19 6.80 -3.89 5.04
C MET A 19 6.94 -4.66 6.35
N MET A 20 7.50 -5.85 6.30
CA MET A 20 7.61 -6.73 7.47
C MET A 20 8.84 -6.44 8.35
N THR A 21 9.92 -5.90 7.78
CA THR A 21 11.19 -5.72 8.50
C THR A 21 11.79 -4.31 8.41
N GLY A 22 11.27 -3.46 7.53
CA GLY A 22 11.79 -2.13 7.25
C GLY A 22 11.17 -1.00 8.07
N GLN A 23 11.22 0.20 7.51
CA GLN A 23 10.75 1.42 8.19
C GLN A 23 9.22 1.49 8.35
N ALA A 24 8.46 0.73 7.56
CA ALA A 24 7.00 0.66 7.71
C ALA A 24 6.57 0.19 9.12
N ARG A 25 7.41 -0.56 9.81
CA ARG A 25 7.19 -1.01 11.19
C ARG A 25 7.07 0.14 12.21
N TRP A 26 7.54 1.33 11.87
CA TRP A 26 7.33 2.52 12.72
C TRP A 26 5.88 2.99 12.75
N VAL A 27 5.09 2.61 11.72
CA VAL A 27 3.68 2.97 11.58
C VAL A 27 2.77 1.88 12.13
N ALA A 28 3.05 0.62 11.78
CA ALA A 28 2.29 -0.54 12.23
C ALA A 28 3.16 -1.80 12.21
N ASP A 29 2.79 -2.79 13.03
CA ASP A 29 3.37 -4.13 12.96
C ASP A 29 2.65 -4.93 11.87
N PHE A 30 3.27 -5.01 10.70
CA PHE A 30 2.81 -5.84 9.59
C PHE A 30 3.35 -7.26 9.78
N ASN A 31 2.49 -8.23 10.00
CA ASN A 31 2.87 -9.56 10.48
C ASN A 31 2.25 -10.72 9.72
N GLU A 32 1.23 -10.50 8.92
CA GLU A 32 0.59 -11.54 8.12
C GLU A 32 0.62 -11.14 6.65
N SER A 33 1.20 -12.00 5.81
CA SER A 33 1.34 -11.79 4.38
C SER A 33 0.56 -12.84 3.59
N PHE A 34 -0.20 -12.39 2.62
CA PHE A 34 -1.01 -13.23 1.72
C PHE A 34 -0.66 -12.90 0.27
N LEU A 35 -0.32 -13.91 -0.50
CA LEU A 35 -0.09 -13.78 -1.94
C LEU A 35 -1.38 -14.07 -2.71
N ASN A 36 -1.56 -13.39 -3.84
CA ASN A 36 -2.68 -13.58 -4.75
C ASN A 36 -4.06 -13.48 -4.03
N TYR A 37 -4.19 -12.51 -3.15
CA TYR A 37 -5.43 -12.28 -2.40
C TYR A 37 -6.51 -11.70 -3.32
N ARG A 38 -7.67 -12.37 -3.38
CA ARG A 38 -8.78 -11.95 -4.23
C ARG A 38 -9.90 -11.29 -3.42
N GLU A 39 -10.28 -10.09 -3.84
CA GLU A 39 -11.45 -9.36 -3.33
C GLU A 39 -12.37 -8.99 -4.50
N GLY A 40 -13.49 -9.68 -4.63
CA GLY A 40 -14.39 -9.54 -5.78
C GLY A 40 -13.68 -9.87 -7.10
N ASP A 41 -13.65 -8.92 -8.02
CA ASP A 41 -12.99 -9.03 -9.33
C ASP A 41 -11.53 -8.57 -9.32
N VAL A 42 -11.02 -8.13 -8.18
CA VAL A 42 -9.65 -7.64 -8.04
C VAL A 42 -8.79 -8.68 -7.35
N THR A 43 -7.64 -8.96 -7.93
CA THR A 43 -6.59 -9.78 -7.32
C THR A 43 -5.43 -8.90 -6.94
N PHE A 44 -5.07 -8.91 -5.67
CA PHE A 44 -3.88 -8.27 -5.14
C PHE A 44 -2.75 -9.30 -5.13
N ASP A 45 -1.62 -8.96 -5.74
CA ASP A 45 -0.45 -9.86 -5.74
C ASP A 45 0.10 -10.05 -4.33
N LEU A 46 -0.03 -9.01 -3.51
CA LEU A 46 0.39 -9.00 -2.12
C LEU A 46 -0.66 -8.28 -1.26
N PHE A 47 -1.06 -8.92 -0.18
CA PHE A 47 -1.81 -8.29 0.91
C PHE A 47 -1.11 -8.58 2.22
N ILE A 48 -0.83 -7.56 3.00
CA ILE A 48 -0.20 -7.68 4.31
C ILE A 48 -1.11 -7.04 5.35
N ALA A 49 -1.51 -7.81 6.33
CA ALA A 49 -2.24 -7.31 7.48
C ALA A 49 -1.28 -6.91 8.59
N GLY A 50 -1.63 -5.87 9.30
CA GLY A 50 -0.87 -5.36 10.42
C GLY A 50 -1.77 -4.74 11.48
N ASN A 51 -1.15 -4.40 12.61
CA ASN A 51 -1.84 -3.76 13.72
C ASN A 51 -1.00 -2.58 14.22
N THR A 52 -1.65 -1.45 14.45
CA THR A 52 -1.01 -0.30 15.08
C THR A 52 -0.90 -0.53 16.59
N ARG A 53 0.11 -1.27 17.00
CA ARG A 53 0.47 -1.28 18.41
C ARG A 53 1.12 0.04 18.76
N SER A 54 0.75 0.62 19.91
CA SER A 54 1.44 1.75 20.49
C SER A 54 2.86 1.35 20.88
N LYS A 55 3.76 1.22 19.92
CA LYS A 55 5.19 1.14 20.21
C LYS A 55 5.66 2.51 20.64
N GLY A 56 5.49 2.74 21.94
CA GLY A 56 6.12 3.67 22.81
C GLY A 56 7.00 4.77 22.22
N PHE A 57 6.46 5.88 21.85
CA PHE A 57 7.06 7.14 22.24
C PHE A 57 6.72 7.35 23.73
N ILE A 58 7.74 7.59 24.53
CA ILE A 58 7.60 7.74 26.00
C ILE A 58 6.55 8.80 26.39
N LEU A 59 6.30 9.79 25.54
CA LEU A 59 5.22 10.78 25.68
C LEU A 59 3.85 10.28 25.24
N SER A 60 3.77 9.26 24.40
CA SER A 60 2.49 8.72 23.94
C SER A 60 1.91 7.65 24.88
N ARG A 61 2.69 7.13 25.81
CA ARG A 61 2.18 6.16 26.80
C ARG A 61 1.08 6.73 27.67
N LEU A 62 1.15 8.02 28.01
CA LEU A 62 0.08 8.69 28.76
C LEU A 62 -1.10 9.08 27.88
N PHE A 63 -0.87 9.38 26.61
CA PHE A 63 -1.93 9.74 25.66
C PHE A 63 -2.50 8.56 24.89
N SER A 64 -1.69 7.52 24.61
CA SER A 64 -2.13 6.35 23.85
C SER A 64 -3.10 5.46 24.62
N PHE A 65 -3.01 5.43 25.94
CA PHE A 65 -3.96 4.70 26.77
C PHE A 65 -5.37 5.29 26.69
N LEU A 66 -5.49 6.59 26.40
CA LEU A 66 -6.78 7.29 26.30
C LEU A 66 -7.24 7.49 24.85
N LEU A 67 -6.35 7.47 23.87
CA LEU A 67 -6.63 7.94 22.51
C LEU A 67 -6.29 6.95 21.37
N ASN A 68 -5.59 5.85 21.64
CA ASN A 68 -5.19 4.90 20.60
C ASN A 68 -5.61 3.47 20.95
N PRO A 69 -6.82 3.07 20.57
CA PRO A 69 -7.12 1.66 20.49
C PRO A 69 -6.19 1.01 19.45
N ASN A 70 -5.68 -0.19 19.74
CA ASN A 70 -5.07 -1.03 18.72
C ASN A 70 -6.09 -1.22 17.61
N TYR A 71 -5.73 -0.92 16.36
CA TYR A 71 -6.59 -1.15 15.22
C TYR A 71 -5.82 -1.80 14.07
N ASP A 72 -6.54 -2.56 13.28
CA ASP A 72 -5.99 -3.26 12.15
C ASP A 72 -5.82 -2.34 10.95
N VAL A 73 -4.78 -2.57 10.19
CA VAL A 73 -4.41 -1.85 8.99
C VAL A 73 -3.96 -2.82 7.90
N GLY A 74 -4.00 -2.39 6.65
CA GLY A 74 -3.60 -3.23 5.54
C GLY A 74 -2.62 -2.55 4.58
N PHE A 75 -1.81 -3.37 3.94
CA PHE A 75 -1.01 -2.99 2.78
C PHE A 75 -1.37 -3.91 1.62
N PHE A 76 -1.72 -3.33 0.49
CA PHE A 76 -2.09 -4.02 -0.73
C PHE A 76 -1.16 -3.62 -1.85
N ALA A 77 -0.72 -4.57 -2.65
CA ALA A 77 0.08 -4.30 -3.83
C ALA A 77 -0.45 -5.03 -5.05
N ILE A 78 -0.44 -4.34 -6.19
CA ILE A 78 -0.84 -4.86 -7.50
C ILE A 78 0.32 -4.64 -8.47
N SER A 79 0.77 -5.71 -9.11
CA SER A 79 1.65 -5.65 -10.27
C SER A 79 0.88 -5.22 -11.51
N LEU A 80 1.41 -4.22 -12.20
CA LEU A 80 0.85 -3.72 -13.45
C LEU A 80 1.69 -4.22 -14.63
N ASP A 81 1.02 -4.70 -15.66
CA ASP A 81 1.57 -4.89 -16.99
C ASP A 81 1.39 -3.62 -17.84
N GLU A 82 1.99 -3.61 -19.04
CA GLU A 82 1.91 -2.46 -19.95
C GLU A 82 0.47 -2.12 -20.37
N GLU A 83 -0.43 -3.12 -20.38
CA GLU A 83 -1.84 -2.94 -20.73
C GLU A 83 -2.72 -2.48 -19.56
N SER A 84 -2.20 -2.54 -18.35
CA SER A 84 -2.91 -2.25 -17.09
C SER A 84 -2.61 -0.86 -16.53
N GLU A 85 -2.27 0.12 -17.36
CA GLU A 85 -1.99 1.48 -16.88
C GLU A 85 -3.12 2.02 -15.98
N PRO A 86 -2.76 2.61 -14.83
CA PRO A 86 -3.74 3.24 -13.95
C PRO A 86 -4.45 4.40 -14.65
N ASN A 87 -5.74 4.42 -14.53
CA ASN A 87 -6.58 5.57 -14.84
C ASN A 87 -7.61 5.72 -13.72
N ASP A 88 -8.34 6.83 -13.71
CA ASP A 88 -9.28 7.15 -12.64
C ASP A 88 -10.29 6.02 -12.38
N ARG A 89 -10.79 5.39 -13.42
CA ARG A 89 -11.77 4.31 -13.31
C ARG A 89 -11.17 3.05 -12.67
N ARG A 90 -9.98 2.63 -13.12
CA ARG A 90 -9.28 1.46 -12.58
C ARG A 90 -8.83 1.71 -11.15
N LEU A 91 -8.29 2.90 -10.89
CA LEU A 91 -7.86 3.28 -9.55
C LEU A 91 -9.02 3.27 -8.55
N ARG A 92 -10.18 3.82 -8.93
CA ARG A 92 -11.40 3.75 -8.09
C ARG A 92 -11.82 2.30 -7.83
N LYS A 93 -11.77 1.43 -8.83
CA LYS A 93 -12.10 0.00 -8.68
C LYS A 93 -11.18 -0.67 -7.66
N TRP A 94 -9.89 -0.42 -7.74
CA TRP A 94 -8.91 -0.97 -6.78
C TRP A 94 -9.11 -0.40 -5.36
N ILE A 95 -9.33 0.88 -5.22
CA ILE A 95 -9.62 1.52 -3.92
C ILE A 95 -10.91 0.93 -3.31
N LEU A 96 -11.95 0.71 -4.10
CA LEU A 96 -13.19 0.10 -3.60
C LEU A 96 -12.97 -1.35 -3.15
N ALA A 97 -12.14 -2.13 -3.86
CA ALA A 97 -11.78 -3.47 -3.44
C ALA A 97 -10.98 -3.47 -2.12
N VAL A 98 -10.04 -2.54 -1.96
CA VAL A 98 -9.33 -2.33 -0.69
C VAL A 98 -10.30 -2.00 0.44
N LYS A 99 -11.24 -1.09 0.21
CA LYS A 99 -12.26 -0.71 1.21
C LYS A 99 -13.18 -1.86 1.57
N SER A 100 -13.56 -2.69 0.62
CA SER A 100 -14.33 -3.91 0.89
C SER A 100 -13.58 -4.86 1.81
N CYS A 101 -12.29 -5.09 1.54
CA CYS A 101 -11.44 -5.89 2.40
C CYS A 101 -11.28 -5.25 3.80
N MET A 102 -11.05 -3.94 3.85
CA MET A 102 -10.97 -3.19 5.12
C MET A 102 -12.22 -3.36 5.97
N GLN A 103 -13.39 -3.32 5.36
CA GLN A 103 -14.67 -3.50 6.07
C GLN A 103 -14.79 -4.92 6.63
N LYS A 104 -14.43 -5.93 5.85
CA LYS A 104 -14.47 -7.34 6.29
C LYS A 104 -13.55 -7.62 7.47
N HIS A 105 -12.39 -6.98 7.49
CA HIS A 105 -11.35 -7.18 8.50
C HIS A 105 -11.29 -6.07 9.57
N GLU A 106 -12.28 -5.18 9.60
CA GLU A 106 -12.39 -4.06 10.54
C GLU A 106 -11.15 -3.14 10.56
N MET A 107 -10.49 -3.00 9.40
CA MET A 107 -9.31 -2.15 9.25
C MET A 107 -9.69 -0.67 9.23
N LYS A 108 -8.88 0.17 9.85
CA LYS A 108 -9.13 1.62 9.92
C LYS A 108 -8.55 2.38 8.74
N TRP A 109 -7.40 1.95 8.24
CA TRP A 109 -6.79 2.51 7.04
C TRP A 109 -5.96 1.44 6.31
N ALA A 110 -5.66 1.71 5.08
CA ALA A 110 -4.81 0.85 4.26
C ALA A 110 -3.92 1.65 3.33
N TRP A 111 -2.88 1.00 2.85
CA TRP A 111 -2.05 1.47 1.76
C TRP A 111 -2.25 0.61 0.52
N LEU A 112 -2.35 1.25 -0.64
CA LEU A 112 -2.40 0.62 -1.95
C LEU A 112 -1.17 1.03 -2.76
N MET A 113 -0.31 0.08 -3.06
CA MET A 113 0.88 0.25 -3.89
C MET A 113 0.65 -0.38 -5.26
N LEU A 114 0.75 0.41 -6.29
CA LEU A 114 0.80 -0.06 -7.67
C LEU A 114 2.26 -0.24 -8.08
N VAL A 115 2.62 -1.39 -8.60
CA VAL A 115 4.01 -1.71 -8.99
C VAL A 115 4.07 -1.88 -10.50
N GLY A 116 4.85 -1.06 -11.17
CA GLY A 116 5.02 -1.09 -12.61
C GLY A 116 6.35 -0.52 -13.04
N GLN A 117 6.49 -0.21 -14.30
CA GLN A 117 7.70 0.36 -14.89
C GLN A 117 7.40 1.67 -15.59
N SER A 118 8.32 2.62 -15.47
CA SER A 118 8.35 3.87 -16.24
C SER A 118 6.96 4.53 -16.43
N PRO A 119 6.32 4.98 -15.33
CA PRO A 119 4.95 5.53 -15.42
C PRO A 119 4.92 6.77 -16.32
N SER A 120 3.89 6.87 -17.17
CA SER A 120 3.62 8.06 -17.98
C SER A 120 3.26 9.26 -17.09
N ASP A 121 3.33 10.46 -17.64
CA ASP A 121 2.93 11.68 -16.91
C ASP A 121 1.44 11.66 -16.53
N SER A 122 0.61 11.03 -17.35
CA SER A 122 -0.81 10.79 -17.06
C SER A 122 -0.98 9.91 -15.82
N VAL A 123 -0.22 8.82 -15.72
CA VAL A 123 -0.21 7.93 -14.55
C VAL A 123 0.25 8.68 -13.31
N LYS A 124 1.35 9.43 -13.40
CA LYS A 124 1.88 10.23 -12.28
C LYS A 124 0.84 11.22 -11.76
N LYS A 125 0.13 11.89 -12.67
CA LYS A 125 -0.95 12.82 -12.33
C LYS A 125 -2.11 12.10 -11.64
N CYS A 126 -2.59 11.00 -12.20
CA CYS A 126 -3.66 10.18 -11.63
C CYS A 126 -3.34 9.75 -10.19
N ILE A 127 -2.11 9.29 -9.95
CA ILE A 127 -1.66 8.88 -8.60
C ILE A 127 -1.61 10.07 -7.63
N LYS A 128 -1.02 11.19 -8.04
CA LYS A 128 -0.90 12.38 -7.18
C LYS A 128 -2.25 12.97 -6.77
N GLU A 129 -3.21 12.94 -7.68
CA GLU A 129 -4.57 13.47 -7.48
C GLU A 129 -5.50 12.50 -6.75
N ALA A 130 -5.07 11.28 -6.44
CA ALA A 130 -5.88 10.32 -5.70
C ALA A 130 -6.19 10.84 -4.30
N GLN A 131 -7.46 11.17 -4.05
CA GLN A 131 -7.94 11.70 -2.78
C GLN A 131 -8.80 10.66 -2.08
N ASP A 132 -8.24 10.00 -1.08
CA ASP A 132 -8.98 9.13 -0.19
C ASP A 132 -8.50 9.32 1.26
N ARG A 133 -9.44 9.28 2.20
CA ARG A 133 -9.14 9.52 3.61
C ARG A 133 -8.61 8.27 4.33
N THR A 134 -8.97 7.10 3.84
CA THR A 134 -8.69 5.81 4.50
C THR A 134 -7.76 4.92 3.71
N VAL A 135 -7.53 5.23 2.43
CA VAL A 135 -6.60 4.49 1.56
C VAL A 135 -5.54 5.42 1.01
N GLY A 136 -4.30 5.21 1.40
CA GLY A 136 -3.14 5.89 0.83
C GLY A 136 -2.69 5.20 -0.43
N VAL A 137 -2.50 5.93 -1.53
CA VAL A 137 -2.13 5.40 -2.83
C VAL A 137 -0.72 5.82 -3.22
N ALA A 138 0.05 4.89 -3.75
CA ALA A 138 1.35 5.18 -4.35
C ALA A 138 1.64 4.24 -5.54
N TYR A 139 2.58 4.66 -6.35
CA TYR A 139 3.12 3.90 -7.48
C TYR A 139 4.62 3.68 -7.26
N ALA A 140 5.04 2.42 -7.31
CA ALA A 140 6.42 2.02 -7.24
C ALA A 140 6.93 1.75 -8.67
N ASP A 141 7.86 2.57 -9.12
CA ASP A 141 8.55 2.35 -10.40
C ASP A 141 9.71 1.38 -10.19
N ALA A 142 9.52 0.15 -10.68
CA ALA A 142 10.52 -0.92 -10.54
C ALA A 142 11.82 -0.64 -11.32
N SER A 143 11.76 0.21 -12.36
CA SER A 143 12.94 0.53 -13.16
C SER A 143 13.83 1.57 -12.50
N SER A 144 13.26 2.63 -11.94
CA SER A 144 13.99 3.72 -11.26
C SER A 144 14.09 3.54 -9.74
N ARG A 145 13.37 2.58 -9.17
CA ARG A 145 13.21 2.38 -7.71
C ARG A 145 12.64 3.59 -6.98
N GLN A 146 11.86 4.39 -7.66
CA GLN A 146 11.21 5.56 -7.09
C GLN A 146 9.77 5.26 -6.71
N VAL A 147 9.30 5.93 -5.67
CA VAL A 147 7.91 5.88 -5.22
C VAL A 147 7.25 7.23 -5.46
N ILE A 148 6.16 7.21 -6.22
CA ILE A 148 5.30 8.37 -6.47
C ILE A 148 4.03 8.16 -5.65
N SER A 149 3.66 9.12 -4.82
CA SER A 149 2.50 8.98 -3.94
C SER A 149 1.44 10.03 -4.21
N ALA A 150 0.21 9.70 -3.83
CA ALA A 150 -0.86 10.68 -3.69
C ALA A 150 -0.46 11.80 -2.72
N ASP A 151 -0.96 13.00 -2.96
CA ASP A 151 -0.70 14.17 -2.11
C ASP A 151 -1.52 14.14 -0.79
N ALA A 152 -2.48 13.23 -0.68
CA ALA A 152 -3.22 12.96 0.55
C ALA A 152 -2.31 12.42 1.68
N TYR A 153 -2.72 12.61 2.93
CA TYR A 153 -1.91 12.27 4.12
C TYR A 153 -1.35 10.85 4.10
N LEU A 154 -2.20 9.84 3.90
CA LEU A 154 -1.76 8.43 3.90
C LEU A 154 -0.83 8.10 2.73
N GLY A 155 -1.01 8.73 1.56
CA GLY A 155 -0.09 8.59 0.43
C GLY A 155 1.30 9.13 0.75
N ARG A 156 1.39 10.29 1.39
CA ARG A 156 2.67 10.86 1.84
C ARG A 156 3.35 10.00 2.90
N GLN A 157 2.58 9.41 3.83
CA GLN A 157 3.12 8.48 4.82
C GLN A 157 3.66 7.21 4.15
N LEU A 158 2.94 6.66 3.17
CA LEU A 158 3.40 5.51 2.39
C LEU A 158 4.75 5.80 1.73
N LYS A 159 4.89 6.92 1.04
CA LYS A 159 6.17 7.33 0.41
C LYS A 159 7.30 7.53 1.43
N LYS A 160 6.97 8.04 2.61
CA LYS A 160 7.95 8.30 3.68
C LYS A 160 8.53 7.01 4.25
N TYR A 161 7.70 6.01 4.50
CA TYR A 161 8.09 4.82 5.25
C TYR A 161 8.37 3.59 4.38
N VAL A 162 7.90 3.56 3.14
CA VAL A 162 8.16 2.44 2.23
C VAL A 162 9.19 2.84 1.18
N LYS A 163 10.33 2.18 1.21
CA LYS A 163 11.45 2.40 0.30
C LYS A 163 11.71 1.14 -0.52
N ILE A 164 11.92 1.31 -1.82
CA ILE A 164 12.38 0.23 -2.69
C ILE A 164 13.91 0.33 -2.72
N LYS A 165 14.57 -0.60 -2.03
CA LYS A 165 16.04 -0.67 -1.99
C LYS A 165 16.57 -1.68 -2.99
#